data_cfc3c0be4c15bb25fad33e75eee1424d
#
_entry.id   cfc3c0be4c15bb25fad33e75eee1424d
#
_cell.length_a   1.000
_cell.length_b   1.000
_cell.length_c   1.000
_cell.angle_alpha   90.00
_cell.angle_beta   90.00
_cell.angle_gamma   90.00
#
_symmetry.space_group_name_H-M   'P 1'
#
loop_
_entity.id
_entity.type
_entity.pdbx_description
1 polymer ?
#
loop_
_entity_poly.entity_id
_entity_poly.type
_entity_poly.pdbx_seq_one_letter_code
_entity_poly.pdbx_strand_id
1 'polypeptide(L)'
;MNTIQKKFIALLILLMITSCGFHMRGMTEISFKTISLEGKELSFTKNLKKVLNSNKVAIVLPSENPELRVELIGEESEKRILSLSGQGLVREYEIFYRVRYRIKTADSETWGQENILETRRDFTYSDSNVISKEEEERQLNESMRNEAITNLFNQIQLNKK
;
A
#
# COMPACT_ATOMS: atom_id res chain seq x y z
N MET A 1 -40.54 -9.06 -36.57
CA MET A 1 -39.45 -8.18 -36.09
C MET A 1 -38.53 -7.93 -37.29
N ASN A 2 -38.56 -6.71 -37.82
CA ASN A 2 -37.88 -6.36 -39.07
C ASN A 2 -36.36 -6.42 -38.93
N THR A 3 -35.66 -6.76 -40.01
CA THR A 3 -34.19 -6.89 -40.09
C THR A 3 -33.49 -5.60 -39.61
N ILE A 4 -34.12 -4.44 -39.79
CA ILE A 4 -33.65 -3.13 -39.35
C ILE A 4 -33.70 -3.02 -37.82
N GLN A 5 -34.77 -3.50 -37.18
CA GLN A 5 -34.88 -3.50 -35.70
C GLN A 5 -33.81 -4.39 -35.04
N LYS A 6 -33.53 -5.55 -35.62
CA LYS A 6 -32.46 -6.45 -35.12
C LYS A 6 -31.08 -5.80 -35.21
N LYS A 7 -30.78 -5.10 -36.32
CA LYS A 7 -29.50 -4.36 -36.48
C LYS A 7 -29.40 -3.19 -35.51
N PHE A 8 -30.49 -2.49 -35.21
CA PHE A 8 -30.51 -1.37 -34.28
C PHE A 8 -30.30 -1.85 -32.84
N ILE A 9 -30.92 -2.96 -32.43
CA ILE A 9 -30.73 -3.59 -31.13
C ILE A 9 -29.29 -4.09 -30.96
N ALA A 10 -28.72 -4.73 -32.00
CA ALA A 10 -27.33 -5.21 -31.99
C ALA A 10 -26.34 -4.05 -31.85
N LEU A 11 -26.57 -2.91 -32.52
CA LEU A 11 -25.75 -1.70 -32.39
C LEU A 11 -25.85 -1.10 -30.99
N LEU A 12 -27.04 -1.07 -30.39
CA LEU A 12 -27.27 -0.56 -29.03
C LEU A 12 -26.56 -1.42 -27.97
N ILE A 13 -26.56 -2.75 -28.13
CA ILE A 13 -25.87 -3.68 -27.26
C ILE A 13 -24.35 -3.51 -27.40
N LEU A 14 -23.84 -3.29 -28.62
CA LEU A 14 -22.42 -3.07 -28.87
C LEU A 14 -21.93 -1.75 -28.23
N LEU A 15 -22.75 -0.70 -28.20
CA LEU A 15 -22.44 0.57 -27.52
C LEU A 15 -22.38 0.43 -25.96
N MET A 16 -23.18 -0.47 -25.40
CA MET A 16 -23.20 -0.71 -23.94
C MET A 16 -21.93 -1.43 -23.44
N ILE A 17 -21.25 -2.21 -24.29
CA ILE A 17 -20.05 -2.98 -23.92
C ILE A 17 -18.81 -2.08 -23.79
N THR A 18 -18.79 -0.93 -24.44
CA THR A 18 -17.66 0.01 -24.38
C THR A 18 -17.67 0.93 -23.15
N SER A 19 -18.74 0.90 -22.34
CA SER A 19 -18.94 1.82 -21.22
C SER A 19 -18.26 1.40 -19.90
N CYS A 20 -17.72 0.18 -19.79
CA CYS A 20 -16.96 -0.24 -18.61
C CYS A 20 -15.48 0.11 -18.79
N GLY A 21 -15.15 1.38 -18.70
CA GLY A 21 -13.79 1.84 -18.47
C GLY A 21 -13.35 1.45 -17.06
N PHE A 22 -12.95 0.20 -16.84
CA PHE A 22 -12.28 -0.24 -15.63
C PHE A 22 -10.91 0.42 -15.60
N HIS A 23 -10.84 1.66 -15.08
CA HIS A 23 -9.57 2.30 -14.80
C HIS A 23 -9.01 1.62 -13.56
N MET A 24 -8.11 0.66 -13.75
CA MET A 24 -7.24 0.23 -12.65
C MET A 24 -6.61 1.50 -12.11
N ARG A 25 -6.83 1.77 -10.83
CA ARG A 25 -6.16 2.84 -10.11
C ARG A 25 -4.67 2.48 -10.14
N GLY A 26 -3.98 2.99 -11.17
CA GLY A 26 -2.54 2.78 -11.35
C GLY A 26 -1.83 3.23 -10.09
N MET A 27 -0.76 2.51 -9.71
CA MET A 27 0.13 2.97 -8.65
C MET A 27 0.54 4.41 -9.00
N THR A 28 0.59 5.25 -7.99
CA THR A 28 1.06 6.63 -8.06
C THR A 28 2.35 6.68 -8.89
N GLU A 29 2.41 7.50 -9.94
CA GLU A 29 3.62 7.65 -10.76
C GLU A 29 4.77 8.05 -9.86
N ILE A 30 5.84 7.21 -9.86
CA ILE A 30 7.03 7.47 -9.05
C ILE A 30 7.86 8.53 -9.77
N SER A 31 8.04 9.69 -9.14
CA SER A 31 8.66 10.88 -9.72
C SER A 31 10.19 10.90 -9.64
N PHE A 32 10.83 9.83 -9.16
CA PHE A 32 12.29 9.70 -9.04
C PHE A 32 12.78 8.42 -9.67
N LYS A 33 14.03 8.40 -10.12
CA LYS A 33 14.65 7.26 -10.82
C LYS A 33 15.61 6.48 -9.93
N THR A 34 16.21 7.13 -8.94
CA THR A 34 17.20 6.54 -8.04
C THR A 34 16.83 6.78 -6.57
N ILE A 35 17.00 5.74 -5.76
CA ILE A 35 16.73 5.79 -4.33
C ILE A 35 17.79 5.00 -3.56
N SER A 36 18.17 5.49 -2.37
CA SER A 36 18.90 4.72 -1.38
C SER A 36 18.00 4.36 -0.22
N LEU A 37 18.03 3.10 0.22
CA LEU A 37 17.32 2.60 1.39
C LEU A 37 18.34 2.34 2.50
N GLU A 38 18.14 3.02 3.61
CA GLU A 38 19.05 3.02 4.76
C GLU A 38 18.31 2.63 6.05
N GLY A 39 19.05 2.40 7.12
CA GLY A 39 18.50 2.05 8.43
C GLY A 39 18.29 0.56 8.63
N LYS A 40 17.19 0.19 9.29
CA LYS A 40 16.92 -1.20 9.66
C LYS A 40 16.36 -2.01 8.49
N GLU A 41 16.80 -3.27 8.35
CA GLU A 41 16.18 -4.23 7.43
C GLU A 41 14.84 -4.69 8.06
N LEU A 42 13.75 -4.19 7.50
CA LEU A 42 12.38 -4.46 7.96
C LEU A 42 11.65 -5.35 6.96
N SER A 43 10.53 -5.97 7.35
CA SER A 43 9.68 -6.69 6.38
C SER A 43 9.08 -5.72 5.34
N PHE A 44 8.81 -4.49 5.75
CA PHE A 44 8.46 -3.38 4.86
C PHE A 44 9.50 -3.15 3.76
N THR A 45 10.80 -3.18 4.10
CA THR A 45 11.91 -2.99 3.15
C THR A 45 11.84 -3.98 1.99
N LYS A 46 11.54 -5.25 2.29
CA LYS A 46 11.45 -6.31 1.28
C LYS A 46 10.34 -6.03 0.25
N ASN A 47 9.17 -5.61 0.72
CA ASN A 47 8.05 -5.28 -0.15
C ASN A 47 8.30 -3.98 -0.93
N LEU A 48 8.88 -2.97 -0.27
CA LEU A 48 9.27 -1.72 -0.91
C LEU A 48 10.27 -1.95 -2.06
N LYS A 49 11.31 -2.77 -1.85
CA LYS A 49 12.26 -3.16 -2.90
C LYS A 49 11.56 -3.81 -4.10
N LYS A 50 10.58 -4.69 -3.88
CA LYS A 50 9.81 -5.30 -4.98
C LYS A 50 9.04 -4.24 -5.78
N VAL A 51 8.37 -3.31 -5.10
CA VAL A 51 7.59 -2.25 -5.75
C VAL A 51 8.51 -1.30 -6.53
N LEU A 52 9.64 -0.90 -5.96
CA LEU A 52 10.63 -0.05 -6.65
C LEU A 52 11.15 -0.71 -7.93
N ASN A 53 11.56 -1.98 -7.85
CA ASN A 53 12.04 -2.74 -9.01
C ASN A 53 10.97 -2.87 -10.10
N SER A 54 9.71 -3.14 -9.73
CA SER A 54 8.59 -3.24 -10.68
C SER A 54 8.33 -1.91 -11.40
N ASN A 55 8.64 -0.78 -10.75
CA ASN A 55 8.51 0.57 -11.31
C ASN A 55 9.81 1.09 -11.95
N LYS A 56 10.82 0.22 -12.14
CA LYS A 56 12.11 0.56 -12.76
C LYS A 56 12.89 1.67 -12.01
N VAL A 57 12.69 1.79 -10.71
CA VAL A 57 13.47 2.67 -9.84
C VAL A 57 14.73 1.94 -9.41
N ALA A 58 15.90 2.50 -9.67
CA ALA A 58 17.16 1.93 -9.30
C ALA A 58 17.45 2.15 -7.80
N ILE A 59 17.71 1.05 -7.08
CA ILE A 59 18.17 1.11 -5.68
C ILE A 59 19.69 1.15 -5.71
N VAL A 60 20.27 2.25 -5.23
CA VAL A 60 21.71 2.53 -5.29
C VAL A 60 22.28 2.81 -3.90
N LEU A 61 23.61 2.82 -3.79
CA LEU A 61 24.29 3.15 -2.53
C LEU A 61 24.19 4.65 -2.23
N PRO A 62 24.24 5.06 -0.96
CA PRO A 62 24.25 6.48 -0.57
C PRO A 62 25.39 7.29 -1.22
N SER A 63 26.52 6.64 -1.49
CA SER A 63 27.71 7.23 -2.14
C SER A 63 27.52 7.55 -3.63
N GLU A 64 26.48 7.01 -4.26
CA GLU A 64 26.16 7.22 -5.69
C GLU A 64 25.25 8.44 -5.93
N ASN A 65 25.04 9.28 -4.90
CA ASN A 65 24.22 10.47 -4.95
C ASN A 65 22.79 10.22 -5.50
N PRO A 66 21.99 9.36 -4.85
CA PRO A 66 20.61 9.11 -5.27
C PRO A 66 19.75 10.37 -5.17
N GLU A 67 18.72 10.46 -6.02
CA GLU A 67 17.74 11.55 -5.96
C GLU A 67 17.01 11.60 -4.62
N LEU A 68 16.84 10.43 -4.00
CA LEU A 68 16.14 10.27 -2.74
C LEU A 68 16.84 9.26 -1.84
N ARG A 69 16.95 9.60 -0.55
CA ARG A 69 17.39 8.68 0.49
C ARG A 69 16.27 8.51 1.49
N VAL A 70 15.94 7.27 1.81
CA VAL A 70 14.92 6.91 2.80
C VAL A 70 15.56 6.07 3.89
N GLU A 71 15.52 6.55 5.12
CA GLU A 71 15.97 5.78 6.28
C GLU A 71 14.76 5.18 6.98
N LEU A 72 14.76 3.86 7.14
CA LEU A 72 13.74 3.10 7.85
C LEU A 72 14.15 2.91 9.29
N ILE A 73 13.41 3.51 10.21
CA ILE A 73 13.76 3.59 11.65
C ILE A 73 13.14 2.42 12.41
N GLY A 74 11.90 2.06 12.08
CA GLY A 74 11.21 0.97 12.76
C GLY A 74 9.90 0.57 12.07
N GLU A 75 9.48 -0.66 12.34
CA GLU A 75 8.23 -1.26 11.89
C GLU A 75 7.54 -1.88 13.10
N GLU A 76 6.24 -1.66 13.23
CA GLU A 76 5.42 -2.16 14.33
C GLU A 76 4.09 -2.66 13.78
N SER A 77 3.68 -3.85 14.21
CA SER A 77 2.32 -4.36 13.99
C SER A 77 1.72 -4.68 15.35
N GLU A 78 0.57 -4.09 15.64
CA GLU A 78 -0.13 -4.24 16.92
C GLU A 78 -1.55 -4.70 16.67
N LYS A 79 -2.02 -5.68 17.45
CA LYS A 79 -3.38 -6.18 17.42
C LYS A 79 -4.03 -5.92 18.77
N ARG A 80 -5.15 -5.21 18.77
CA ARG A 80 -5.93 -4.87 19.98
C ARG A 80 -7.32 -5.47 19.89
N ILE A 81 -7.91 -5.79 21.04
CA ILE A 81 -9.32 -6.15 21.11
C ILE A 81 -10.15 -4.90 20.86
N LEU A 82 -11.02 -4.95 19.84
CA LEU A 82 -11.95 -3.87 19.52
C LEU A 82 -13.31 -4.08 20.20
N SER A 83 -13.84 -5.30 20.16
CA SER A 83 -15.12 -5.60 20.79
C SER A 83 -15.21 -7.02 21.37
N LEU A 84 -16.06 -7.17 22.39
CA LEU A 84 -16.40 -8.43 23.03
C LEU A 84 -17.87 -8.77 22.79
N SER A 85 -18.20 -10.07 22.81
CA SER A 85 -19.58 -10.56 22.85
C SER A 85 -20.19 -10.33 24.24
N GLY A 86 -21.51 -10.48 24.35
CA GLY A 86 -22.19 -10.48 25.65
C GLY A 86 -21.73 -11.59 26.62
N GLN A 87 -20.97 -12.57 26.13
CA GLN A 87 -20.39 -13.66 26.92
C GLN A 87 -18.90 -13.41 27.25
N GLY A 88 -18.34 -12.24 26.89
CA GLY A 88 -16.95 -11.88 27.17
C GLY A 88 -15.93 -12.47 26.17
N LEU A 89 -16.38 -13.10 25.08
CA LEU A 89 -15.50 -13.60 24.02
C LEU A 89 -15.18 -12.50 23.02
N VAL A 90 -13.96 -12.52 22.46
CA VAL A 90 -13.55 -11.55 21.45
C VAL A 90 -14.39 -11.71 20.19
N ARG A 91 -14.95 -10.61 19.70
CA ARG A 91 -15.69 -10.53 18.43
C ARG A 91 -14.88 -9.86 17.33
N GLU A 92 -14.15 -8.82 17.69
CA GLU A 92 -13.42 -8.01 16.73
C GLU A 92 -12.06 -7.61 17.30
N TYR A 93 -11.08 -7.61 16.44
CA TYR A 93 -9.77 -7.00 16.67
C TYR A 93 -9.62 -5.78 15.78
N GLU A 94 -8.80 -4.86 16.23
CA GLU A 94 -8.25 -3.76 15.45
C GLU A 94 -6.76 -4.01 15.26
N ILE A 95 -6.28 -3.96 14.01
CA ILE A 95 -4.89 -4.15 13.66
C ILE A 95 -4.32 -2.82 13.23
N PHE A 96 -3.22 -2.42 13.85
CA PHE A 96 -2.42 -1.26 13.47
C PHE A 96 -1.13 -1.74 12.82
N TYR A 97 -0.73 -1.06 11.77
CA TYR A 97 0.57 -1.24 11.15
C TYR A 97 1.24 0.12 10.99
N ARG A 98 2.43 0.28 11.54
CA ARG A 98 3.17 1.54 11.57
C ARG A 98 4.58 1.34 11.05
N VAL A 99 5.05 2.29 10.23
CA VAL A 99 6.44 2.38 9.78
C VAL A 99 6.95 3.78 10.07
N ARG A 100 8.04 3.86 10.81
CA ARG A 100 8.75 5.12 11.08
C ARG A 100 9.90 5.28 10.11
N TYR A 101 9.99 6.45 9.49
CA TYR A 101 10.99 6.74 8.48
C TYR A 101 11.31 8.22 8.43
N ARG A 102 12.42 8.55 7.78
CA ARG A 102 12.75 9.92 7.38
C ARG A 102 13.32 9.95 5.98
N ILE A 103 13.22 11.11 5.35
CA ILE A 103 13.62 11.31 3.96
C ILE A 103 14.70 12.37 3.90
N LYS A 104 15.63 12.20 2.95
CA LYS A 104 16.59 13.19 2.52
C LYS A 104 16.59 13.25 1.00
N THR A 105 16.36 14.43 0.42
CA THR A 105 16.47 14.68 -1.03
C THR A 105 17.90 15.04 -1.39
N ALA A 106 18.26 14.92 -2.68
CA ALA A 106 19.59 15.27 -3.17
C ALA A 106 19.99 16.73 -2.86
N ASP A 107 19.00 17.64 -2.88
CA ASP A 107 19.22 19.08 -2.64
C ASP A 107 19.32 19.44 -1.14
N SER A 108 19.11 18.49 -0.24
CA SER A 108 19.11 18.70 1.21
C SER A 108 20.39 18.20 1.84
N GLU A 109 21.03 19.01 2.69
CA GLU A 109 22.20 18.60 3.44
C GLU A 109 21.87 17.71 4.64
N THR A 110 20.65 17.90 5.21
CA THR A 110 20.21 17.21 6.44
C THR A 110 19.05 16.27 6.17
N TRP A 111 18.87 15.31 7.08
CA TRP A 111 17.68 14.49 7.11
C TRP A 111 16.44 15.32 7.49
N GLY A 112 15.31 15.07 6.83
CA GLY A 112 14.03 15.59 7.24
C GLY A 112 13.57 15.04 8.59
N GLN A 113 12.44 15.53 9.06
CA GLN A 113 11.81 15.04 10.29
C GLN A 113 11.41 13.57 10.17
N GLU A 114 11.33 12.89 11.31
CA GLU A 114 10.76 11.56 11.40
C GLU A 114 9.26 11.62 11.09
N ASN A 115 8.81 10.75 10.20
CA ASN A 115 7.42 10.60 9.79
C ASN A 115 6.94 9.19 10.13
N ILE A 116 5.63 9.03 10.27
CA ILE A 116 4.97 7.76 10.54
C ILE A 116 3.97 7.49 9.42
N LEU A 117 4.10 6.32 8.79
CA LEU A 117 3.03 5.72 8.00
C LEU A 117 2.20 4.86 8.95
N GLU A 118 0.92 5.13 9.04
CA GLU A 118 -0.01 4.30 9.82
C GLU A 118 -1.14 3.83 8.91
N THR A 119 -1.44 2.55 8.99
CA THR A 119 -2.63 1.93 8.41
C THR A 119 -3.36 1.15 9.50
N ARG A 120 -4.69 1.05 9.38
CA ARG A 120 -5.55 0.41 10.36
C ARG A 120 -6.63 -0.41 9.67
N ARG A 121 -6.94 -1.58 10.26
CA ARG A 121 -8.03 -2.46 9.81
C ARG A 121 -8.74 -3.09 11.00
N ASP A 122 -10.04 -3.15 10.91
CA ASP A 122 -10.87 -3.94 11.79
C ASP A 122 -11.02 -5.36 11.24
N PHE A 123 -11.03 -6.33 12.11
CA PHE A 123 -11.00 -7.74 11.76
C PHE A 123 -11.94 -8.53 12.65
N THR A 124 -13.00 -9.12 12.07
CA THR A 124 -13.96 -9.95 12.81
C THR A 124 -13.35 -11.32 13.11
N TYR A 125 -13.36 -11.70 14.37
CA TYR A 125 -12.84 -12.96 14.84
C TYR A 125 -13.96 -13.96 15.22
N SER A 126 -13.70 -15.25 15.00
CA SER A 126 -14.59 -16.35 15.42
C SER A 126 -13.79 -17.59 15.73
N ASP A 127 -13.97 -18.15 16.92
CA ASP A 127 -13.29 -19.35 17.37
C ASP A 127 -13.64 -20.61 16.56
N SER A 128 -14.75 -20.59 15.82
CA SER A 128 -15.18 -21.74 15.00
C SER A 128 -14.34 -21.95 13.74
N ASN A 129 -13.48 -21.00 13.36
CA ASN A 129 -12.77 -21.01 12.08
C ASN A 129 -11.35 -20.41 12.17
N VAL A 130 -10.57 -20.82 13.18
CA VAL A 130 -9.26 -20.23 13.51
C VAL A 130 -8.31 -20.23 12.32
N ILE A 131 -8.17 -21.32 11.57
CA ILE A 131 -7.23 -21.43 10.44
C ILE A 131 -7.56 -20.42 9.33
N SER A 132 -8.85 -20.26 8.98
CA SER A 132 -9.22 -19.30 7.95
C SER A 132 -9.07 -17.84 8.45
N LYS A 133 -9.19 -17.62 9.77
CA LYS A 133 -8.97 -16.32 10.38
C LYS A 133 -7.50 -15.92 10.45
N GLU A 134 -6.60 -16.85 10.67
CA GLU A 134 -5.15 -16.61 10.59
C GLU A 134 -4.72 -16.23 9.16
N GLU A 135 -5.28 -16.89 8.15
CA GLU A 135 -5.00 -16.55 6.75
C GLU A 135 -5.58 -15.18 6.37
N GLU A 136 -6.79 -14.85 6.83
CA GLU A 136 -7.40 -13.53 6.63
C GLU A 136 -6.55 -12.42 7.28
N GLU A 137 -6.09 -12.64 8.52
CA GLU A 137 -5.21 -11.70 9.24
C GLU A 137 -3.88 -11.49 8.49
N ARG A 138 -3.30 -12.57 7.94
CA ARG A 138 -2.08 -12.50 7.14
C ARG A 138 -2.28 -11.65 5.88
N GLN A 139 -3.40 -11.85 5.17
CA GLN A 139 -3.75 -11.08 3.97
C GLN A 139 -4.01 -9.60 4.31
N LEU A 140 -4.66 -9.32 5.43
CA LEU A 140 -4.85 -7.96 5.92
C LEU A 140 -3.50 -7.27 6.19
N ASN A 141 -2.59 -7.92 6.88
CA ASN A 141 -1.25 -7.38 7.16
C ASN A 141 -0.46 -7.11 5.86
N GLU A 142 -0.56 -7.99 4.85
CA GLU A 142 0.06 -7.74 3.55
C GLU A 142 -0.57 -6.55 2.82
N SER A 143 -1.90 -6.44 2.85
CA SER A 143 -2.63 -5.32 2.27
C SER A 143 -2.26 -3.99 2.93
N MET A 144 -2.21 -3.94 4.25
CA MET A 144 -1.82 -2.76 5.04
C MET A 144 -0.38 -2.34 4.73
N ARG A 145 0.54 -3.28 4.57
CA ARG A 145 1.93 -3.01 4.18
C ARG A 145 2.02 -2.41 2.78
N ASN A 146 1.26 -2.93 1.82
CA ASN A 146 1.21 -2.39 0.46
C ASN A 146 0.59 -0.98 0.42
N GLU A 147 -0.44 -0.74 1.23
CA GLU A 147 -1.03 0.59 1.39
C GLU A 147 -0.03 1.57 2.00
N ALA A 148 0.72 1.17 3.01
CA ALA A 148 1.77 1.99 3.61
C ALA A 148 2.85 2.36 2.57
N ILE A 149 3.23 1.45 1.66
CA ILE A 149 4.14 1.76 0.55
C ILE A 149 3.54 2.81 -0.40
N THR A 150 2.26 2.68 -0.74
CA THR A 150 1.57 3.66 -1.58
C THR A 150 1.54 5.04 -0.89
N ASN A 151 1.26 5.07 0.40
CA ASN A 151 1.25 6.29 1.20
C ASN A 151 2.65 6.93 1.28
N LEU A 152 3.72 6.12 1.37
CA LEU A 152 5.09 6.62 1.31
C LEU A 152 5.34 7.37 -0.01
N PHE A 153 4.98 6.79 -1.15
CA PHE A 153 5.16 7.45 -2.46
C PHE A 153 4.34 8.73 -2.59
N ASN A 154 3.10 8.73 -2.09
CA ASN A 154 2.26 9.93 -2.07
C ASN A 154 2.92 11.06 -1.24
N GLN A 155 3.46 10.74 -0.06
CA GLN A 155 4.15 11.72 0.78
C GLN A 155 5.44 12.25 0.15
N ILE A 156 6.21 11.39 -0.53
CA ILE A 156 7.40 11.80 -1.28
C ILE A 156 7.03 12.80 -2.37
N GLN A 157 5.95 12.57 -3.11
CA GLN A 157 5.49 13.47 -4.16
C GLN A 157 5.04 14.83 -3.62
N LEU A 158 4.37 14.85 -2.48
CA LEU A 158 3.92 16.09 -1.84
C LEU A 158 5.09 16.95 -1.35
N ASN A 159 6.15 16.31 -0.88
CA ASN A 159 7.36 17.01 -0.38
C ASN A 159 8.29 17.49 -1.51
N LYS A 160 8.04 17.14 -2.77
CA LYS A 160 8.83 17.57 -3.93
C LYS A 160 8.29 18.84 -4.61
N LYS A 161 7.16 19.38 -4.13
CA LYS A 161 6.59 20.65 -4.56
C LYS A 161 7.08 21.80 -3.68
#